data_1ea4b290d959975e0ea39e493c1ce0bf
#
_entry.id   1ea4b290d959975e0ea39e493c1ce0bf
#
_cell.length_a   1.000
_cell.length_b   1.000
_cell.length_c   1.000
_cell.angle_alpha   90.00
_cell.angle_beta   90.00
_cell.angle_gamma   90.00
#
_symmetry.space_group_name_H-M   'P 1'
#
loop_
_entity.id
_entity.type
_entity.pdbx_description
1 polymer ?
#
loop_
_entity_poly.entity_id
_entity_poly.type
_entity_poly.pdbx_seq_one_letter_code
_entity_poly.pdbx_strand_id
1 'polypeptide(L)'
;MGKDAWQMIGRTPAYIVAVRPLRGGAITDFDITQRMIRLLLKRSGVNRWNRPRVLICVPSAITEVERRAVEEAARRAGAASADLIEQPMAAAIGAGLPIHEPLGNMIVDVGGGTTETAVISLGGIVALQAIRVGSFDIDASIQAFVRREYGIAIGERTAEEIKITIGSAYPTEDEIKVEVRGRDLMTGLPKTVILSPEEVRDAIEEQVGAIVDSVIKCLGEAPPELAQDLISQGIHLVGGGGLLRGLDRRLQEETAIPVHLVDAPLECVVLGAGRCLEAFESLKVMFMGNGR
;
A
#
# COMPACT_ATOMS: atom_id res chain seq x y z
N MET A 1 -16.72 8.94 -4.54
CA MET A 1 -15.54 8.67 -3.72
C MET A 1 -15.40 7.15 -3.57
N GLY A 2 -14.21 6.61 -3.46
CA GLY A 2 -13.98 5.17 -3.47
C GLY A 2 -14.27 4.56 -4.85
N LYS A 3 -14.93 3.41 -4.89
CA LYS A 3 -15.20 2.63 -6.11
C LYS A 3 -15.86 3.46 -7.23
N ASP A 4 -16.81 4.34 -6.88
CA ASP A 4 -17.48 5.19 -7.88
C ASP A 4 -16.51 6.17 -8.56
N ALA A 5 -15.62 6.81 -7.77
CA ALA A 5 -14.60 7.70 -8.32
C ALA A 5 -13.57 6.93 -9.17
N TRP A 6 -13.20 5.73 -8.75
CA TRP A 6 -12.33 4.84 -9.51
C TRP A 6 -12.91 4.49 -10.88
N GLN A 7 -14.20 4.18 -10.96
CA GLN A 7 -14.87 3.89 -12.24
C GLN A 7 -14.92 5.09 -13.19
N MET A 8 -14.76 6.31 -12.67
CA MET A 8 -14.77 7.54 -13.45
C MET A 8 -13.41 7.90 -14.06
N ILE A 9 -12.32 7.35 -13.57
CA ILE A 9 -10.96 7.67 -14.06
C ILE A 9 -10.88 7.38 -15.57
N GLY A 10 -10.42 8.38 -16.34
CA GLY A 10 -10.30 8.31 -17.79
C GLY A 10 -11.62 8.36 -18.57
N ARG A 11 -12.77 8.55 -17.90
CA ARG A 11 -14.11 8.58 -18.51
C ARG A 11 -14.92 9.84 -18.21
N THR A 12 -14.32 10.83 -17.56
CA THR A 12 -15.00 12.06 -17.16
C THR A 12 -14.96 13.11 -18.27
N PRO A 13 -16.05 13.89 -18.45
CA PRO A 13 -16.01 15.09 -19.27
C PRO A 13 -15.11 16.15 -18.62
N ALA A 14 -14.67 17.15 -19.38
CA ALA A 14 -13.67 18.14 -18.96
C ALA A 14 -13.99 18.89 -17.65
N TYR A 15 -15.26 19.01 -17.28
CA TYR A 15 -15.71 19.70 -16.07
C TYR A 15 -15.77 18.79 -14.82
N ILE A 16 -15.50 17.48 -14.95
CA ILE A 16 -15.43 16.52 -13.83
C ILE A 16 -14.01 15.96 -13.78
N VAL A 17 -13.35 16.12 -12.64
CA VAL A 17 -12.00 15.61 -12.45
C VAL A 17 -11.99 14.58 -11.32
N ALA A 18 -11.52 13.37 -11.61
CA ALA A 18 -11.21 12.38 -10.60
C ALA A 18 -9.79 12.66 -10.06
N VAL A 19 -9.69 12.98 -8.77
CA VAL A 19 -8.42 13.39 -8.13
C VAL A 19 -8.00 12.33 -7.11
N ARG A 20 -6.71 12.00 -7.09
CA ARG A 20 -6.05 11.28 -5.99
C ARG A 20 -5.37 12.31 -5.09
N PRO A 21 -5.93 12.64 -3.91
CA PRO A 21 -5.39 13.68 -3.05
C PRO A 21 -4.12 13.23 -2.28
N LEU A 22 -3.81 11.94 -2.33
CA LEU A 22 -2.63 11.33 -1.73
C LEU A 22 -1.83 10.63 -2.82
N ARG A 23 -0.50 10.83 -2.84
CA ARG A 23 0.43 10.12 -3.71
C ARG A 23 1.71 9.82 -2.96
N GLY A 24 2.28 8.61 -3.14
CA GLY A 24 3.51 8.20 -2.46
C GLY A 24 3.46 8.40 -0.94
N GLY A 25 2.29 8.16 -0.32
CA GLY A 25 2.08 8.33 1.11
C GLY A 25 1.89 9.78 1.60
N ALA A 26 2.04 10.80 0.74
CA ALA A 26 1.96 12.21 1.10
C ALA A 26 0.67 12.89 0.61
N ILE A 27 0.23 13.94 1.31
CA ILE A 27 -0.86 14.81 0.87
C ILE A 27 -0.36 15.68 -0.29
N THR A 28 -0.99 15.54 -1.46
CA THR A 28 -0.72 16.36 -2.65
C THR A 28 -1.72 17.49 -2.83
N ASP A 29 -2.92 17.36 -2.24
CA ASP A 29 -3.96 18.37 -2.23
C ASP A 29 -4.64 18.39 -0.85
N PHE A 30 -4.34 19.43 -0.08
CA PHE A 30 -4.83 19.56 1.30
C PHE A 30 -6.36 19.73 1.36
N ASP A 31 -6.92 20.57 0.51
CA ASP A 31 -8.36 20.88 0.54
C ASP A 31 -9.20 19.66 0.14
N ILE A 32 -8.76 18.91 -0.87
CA ILE A 32 -9.42 17.68 -1.30
C ILE A 32 -9.26 16.60 -0.23
N THR A 33 -8.08 16.45 0.39
CA THR A 33 -7.85 15.52 1.50
C THR A 33 -8.78 15.84 2.68
N GLN A 34 -8.85 17.10 3.09
CA GLN A 34 -9.76 17.52 4.16
C GLN A 34 -11.23 17.20 3.83
N ARG A 35 -11.66 17.47 2.59
CA ARG A 35 -13.02 17.14 2.14
C ARG A 35 -13.26 15.63 2.14
N MET A 36 -12.30 14.85 1.74
CA MET A 36 -12.35 13.38 1.75
C MET A 36 -12.52 12.86 3.19
N ILE A 37 -11.69 13.30 4.13
CA ILE A 37 -11.81 12.93 5.55
C ILE A 37 -13.18 13.34 6.10
N ARG A 38 -13.66 14.55 5.82
CA ARG A 38 -14.98 15.01 6.25
C ARG A 38 -16.12 14.13 5.72
N LEU A 39 -16.03 13.68 4.47
CA LEU A 39 -17.02 12.78 3.90
C LEU A 39 -16.99 11.39 4.54
N LEU A 40 -15.80 10.89 4.88
CA LEU A 40 -15.64 9.62 5.61
C LEU A 40 -16.25 9.71 7.00
N LEU A 41 -15.92 10.76 7.76
CA LEU A 41 -16.51 11.01 9.09
C LEU A 41 -18.04 11.12 9.01
N LYS A 42 -18.58 11.85 8.03
CA LYS A 42 -20.04 11.95 7.84
C LYS A 42 -20.69 10.59 7.54
N ARG A 43 -20.05 9.75 6.73
CA ARG A 43 -20.53 8.39 6.44
C ARG A 43 -20.52 7.48 7.66
N SER A 44 -19.59 7.71 8.60
CA SER A 44 -19.52 6.99 9.88
C SER A 44 -20.50 7.52 10.94
N GLY A 45 -21.47 8.36 10.57
CA GLY A 45 -22.49 8.89 11.49
C GLY A 45 -22.04 10.08 12.34
N VAL A 46 -20.86 10.63 12.08
CA VAL A 46 -20.33 11.80 12.79
C VAL A 46 -21.12 13.06 12.41
N ASN A 47 -21.53 13.81 13.40
CA ASN A 47 -22.24 15.10 13.25
C ASN A 47 -21.53 16.22 14.02
N ARG A 48 -22.03 17.48 13.92
CA ARG A 48 -21.40 18.65 14.56
C ARG A 48 -21.38 18.60 16.08
N TRP A 49 -22.18 17.75 16.70
CA TRP A 49 -22.29 17.62 18.17
C TRP A 49 -21.47 16.45 18.70
N ASN A 50 -21.18 15.45 17.87
CA ASN A 50 -20.39 14.27 18.23
C ASN A 50 -19.09 14.29 17.42
N ARG A 51 -18.08 14.98 17.92
CA ARG A 51 -16.76 15.08 17.30
C ARG A 51 -15.89 13.91 17.81
N PRO A 52 -15.47 13.00 16.91
CA PRO A 52 -14.73 11.81 17.35
C PRO A 52 -13.25 12.11 17.55
N ARG A 53 -12.61 11.24 18.32
CA ARG A 53 -11.17 10.98 18.18
C ARG A 53 -10.94 10.20 16.89
N VAL A 54 -9.90 10.53 16.16
CA VAL A 54 -9.52 9.87 14.90
C VAL A 54 -8.09 9.37 15.02
N LEU A 55 -7.87 8.12 14.64
CA LEU A 55 -6.53 7.56 14.47
C LEU A 55 -6.28 7.44 12.96
N ILE A 56 -5.14 7.94 12.50
CA ILE A 56 -4.75 7.92 11.09
C ILE A 56 -3.43 7.17 10.95
N CYS A 57 -3.43 6.18 10.06
CA CYS A 57 -2.22 5.48 9.69
C CYS A 57 -1.45 6.31 8.67
N VAL A 58 -0.18 6.52 8.92
CA VAL A 58 0.72 7.31 8.08
C VAL A 58 1.98 6.52 7.76
N PRO A 59 2.64 6.80 6.61
CA PRO A 59 3.92 6.19 6.33
C PRO A 59 4.95 6.51 7.42
N SER A 60 5.84 5.56 7.71
CA SER A 60 6.88 5.75 8.74
C SER A 60 7.88 6.84 8.36
N ALA A 61 8.15 7.03 7.05
CA ALA A 61 9.05 8.06 6.54
C ALA A 61 8.38 9.45 6.39
N ILE A 62 7.28 9.69 7.13
CA ILE A 62 6.56 10.97 7.08
C ILE A 62 7.38 12.10 7.74
N THR A 63 7.46 13.25 7.09
CA THR A 63 8.09 14.44 7.66
C THR A 63 7.20 15.11 8.71
N GLU A 64 7.81 15.89 9.62
CA GLU A 64 7.06 16.67 10.62
C GLU A 64 6.03 17.62 10.00
N VAL A 65 6.32 18.17 8.82
CA VAL A 65 5.39 19.05 8.09
C VAL A 65 4.20 18.26 7.58
N GLU A 66 4.45 17.12 6.96
CA GLU A 66 3.38 16.23 6.47
C GLU A 66 2.54 15.70 7.63
N ARG A 67 3.16 15.31 8.76
CA ARG A 67 2.47 14.88 9.98
C ARG A 67 1.48 15.94 10.46
N ARG A 68 1.95 17.18 10.62
CA ARG A 68 1.10 18.31 11.02
C ARG A 68 -0.02 18.58 10.01
N ALA A 69 0.27 18.44 8.71
CA ALA A 69 -0.76 18.59 7.68
C ALA A 69 -1.87 17.55 7.79
N VAL A 70 -1.54 16.29 8.09
CA VAL A 70 -2.52 15.20 8.30
C VAL A 70 -3.39 15.50 9.52
N GLU A 71 -2.77 15.84 10.67
CA GLU A 71 -3.48 16.20 11.90
C GLU A 71 -4.43 17.39 11.68
N GLU A 72 -3.94 18.45 11.03
CA GLU A 72 -4.74 19.65 10.75
C GLU A 72 -5.89 19.33 9.79
N ALA A 73 -5.67 18.54 8.74
CA ALA A 73 -6.72 18.11 7.82
C ALA A 73 -7.84 17.36 8.55
N ALA A 74 -7.48 16.47 9.49
CA ALA A 74 -8.45 15.72 10.29
C ALA A 74 -9.25 16.64 11.24
N ARG A 75 -8.58 17.56 11.93
CA ARG A 75 -9.24 18.53 12.83
C ARG A 75 -10.18 19.44 12.07
N ARG A 76 -9.76 19.98 10.92
CA ARG A 76 -10.62 20.80 10.03
C ARG A 76 -11.75 20.01 9.40
N ALA A 77 -11.58 18.70 9.21
CA ALA A 77 -12.65 17.82 8.74
C ALA A 77 -13.73 17.57 9.79
N GLY A 78 -13.45 17.83 11.09
CA GLY A 78 -14.44 17.71 12.18
C GLY A 78 -14.02 16.79 13.32
N ALA A 79 -12.81 16.24 13.32
CA ALA A 79 -12.28 15.46 14.44
C ALA A 79 -12.08 16.34 15.69
N ALA A 80 -12.30 15.76 16.88
CA ALA A 80 -11.95 16.41 18.17
C ALA A 80 -10.45 16.35 18.41
N SER A 81 -9.85 15.20 18.16
CA SER A 81 -8.40 14.97 18.16
C SER A 81 -8.01 14.04 17.01
N ALA A 82 -6.77 14.15 16.57
CA ALA A 82 -6.17 13.25 15.60
C ALA A 82 -4.88 12.71 16.20
N ASP A 83 -4.83 11.39 16.30
CA ASP A 83 -3.65 10.65 16.70
C ASP A 83 -3.09 9.95 15.45
N LEU A 84 -1.80 9.72 15.38
CA LEU A 84 -1.14 9.07 14.25
C LEU A 84 -0.46 7.78 14.69
N ILE A 85 -0.47 6.80 13.81
CA ILE A 85 0.27 5.53 13.97
C ILE A 85 0.95 5.19 12.66
N GLU A 86 2.15 4.61 12.74
CA GLU A 86 2.88 4.14 11.57
C GLU A 86 2.17 2.97 10.90
N GLN A 87 2.11 2.96 9.57
CA GLN A 87 1.43 1.93 8.79
C GLN A 87 1.90 0.51 9.12
N PRO A 88 3.23 0.20 9.20
CA PRO A 88 3.68 -1.14 9.54
C PRO A 88 3.26 -1.59 10.94
N MET A 89 3.24 -0.67 11.91
CA MET A 89 2.77 -0.99 13.27
C MET A 89 1.27 -1.31 13.28
N ALA A 90 0.47 -0.49 12.61
CA ALA A 90 -0.96 -0.76 12.46
C ALA A 90 -1.21 -2.07 11.70
N ALA A 91 -0.43 -2.34 10.64
CA ALA A 91 -0.51 -3.59 9.88
C ALA A 91 -0.21 -4.82 10.75
N ALA A 92 0.84 -4.77 11.57
CA ALA A 92 1.21 -5.86 12.47
C ALA A 92 0.12 -6.14 13.52
N ILE A 93 -0.49 -5.09 14.09
CA ILE A 93 -1.64 -5.20 14.98
C ILE A 93 -2.84 -5.80 14.26
N GLY A 94 -3.09 -5.36 13.03
CA GLY A 94 -4.18 -5.85 12.17
C GLY A 94 -4.01 -7.32 11.77
N ALA A 95 -2.80 -7.75 11.51
CA ALA A 95 -2.44 -9.15 11.26
C ALA A 95 -2.52 -10.03 12.53
N GLY A 96 -2.61 -9.42 13.72
CA GLY A 96 -2.65 -10.16 14.99
C GLY A 96 -1.30 -10.71 15.42
N LEU A 97 -0.21 -10.08 14.99
CA LEU A 97 1.14 -10.51 15.36
C LEU A 97 1.42 -10.24 16.84
N PRO A 98 2.21 -11.09 17.53
CA PRO A 98 2.53 -10.94 18.95
C PRO A 98 3.57 -9.85 19.18
N ILE A 99 3.28 -8.63 18.76
CA ILE A 99 4.22 -7.49 18.75
C ILE A 99 4.73 -7.07 20.12
N HIS A 100 4.04 -7.45 21.22
CA HIS A 100 4.44 -7.15 22.59
C HIS A 100 5.46 -8.13 23.16
N GLU A 101 5.65 -9.26 22.50
CA GLU A 101 6.60 -10.27 22.90
C GLU A 101 8.03 -9.92 22.46
N PRO A 102 9.06 -10.43 23.16
CA PRO A 102 10.46 -10.24 22.78
C PRO A 102 10.85 -11.16 21.60
N LEU A 103 10.08 -11.10 20.52
CA LEU A 103 10.24 -11.89 19.29
C LEU A 103 10.29 -10.97 18.08
N GLY A 104 11.07 -11.33 17.06
CA GLY A 104 11.09 -10.64 15.78
C GLY A 104 9.81 -10.92 15.00
N ASN A 105 9.05 -9.88 14.67
CA ASN A 105 7.89 -9.95 13.78
C ASN A 105 8.17 -9.08 12.57
N MET A 106 8.16 -9.65 11.37
CA MET A 106 8.40 -8.90 10.14
C MET A 106 7.12 -8.71 9.36
N ILE A 107 6.85 -7.45 9.01
CA ILE A 107 5.72 -7.05 8.18
C ILE A 107 6.23 -6.36 6.91
N VAL A 108 5.64 -6.70 5.77
CA VAL A 108 5.88 -6.06 4.48
C VAL A 108 4.55 -5.55 3.96
N ASP A 109 4.33 -4.25 4.03
CA ASP A 109 3.13 -3.57 3.52
C ASP A 109 3.39 -3.01 2.13
N VAL A 110 2.86 -3.68 1.11
CA VAL A 110 2.92 -3.20 -0.27
C VAL A 110 1.63 -2.46 -0.59
N GLY A 111 1.66 -1.15 -0.35
CA GLY A 111 0.54 -0.26 -0.58
C GLY A 111 0.34 0.15 -2.04
N GLY A 112 -0.48 1.19 -2.26
CA GLY A 112 -0.70 1.75 -3.60
C GLY A 112 0.48 2.53 -4.15
N GLY A 113 1.16 3.31 -3.32
CA GLY A 113 2.26 4.19 -3.74
C GLY A 113 3.51 4.11 -2.85
N THR A 114 3.51 3.24 -1.85
CA THR A 114 4.64 2.99 -0.95
C THR A 114 4.73 1.51 -0.62
N THR A 115 5.94 1.04 -0.36
CA THR A 115 6.18 -0.24 0.30
C THR A 115 6.94 0.04 1.58
N GLU A 116 6.45 -0.48 2.69
CA GLU A 116 7.08 -0.36 4.00
C GLU A 116 7.35 -1.74 4.58
N THR A 117 8.58 -1.94 4.98
CA THR A 117 9.06 -3.18 5.56
C THR A 117 9.59 -2.89 6.95
N ALA A 118 9.08 -3.57 7.97
CA ALA A 118 9.50 -3.36 9.35
C ALA A 118 9.70 -4.67 10.11
N VAL A 119 10.71 -4.69 10.97
CA VAL A 119 10.87 -5.69 12.03
C VAL A 119 10.44 -5.06 13.34
N ILE A 120 9.49 -5.69 14.02
CA ILE A 120 8.84 -5.19 15.22
C ILE A 120 9.08 -6.17 16.36
N SER A 121 9.43 -5.64 17.53
CA SER A 121 9.59 -6.42 18.78
C SER A 121 9.29 -5.52 19.96
N LEU A 122 8.73 -6.07 21.06
CA LEU A 122 8.40 -5.37 22.31
C LEU A 122 7.62 -4.06 22.08
N GLY A 123 6.72 -4.04 21.10
CA GLY A 123 5.89 -2.90 20.76
C GLY A 123 6.60 -1.75 20.04
N GLY A 124 7.84 -1.94 19.61
CA GLY A 124 8.63 -0.95 18.88
C GLY A 124 9.12 -1.46 17.52
N ILE A 125 9.30 -0.54 16.57
CA ILE A 125 9.94 -0.82 15.30
C ILE A 125 11.45 -0.82 15.52
N VAL A 126 12.11 -1.94 15.22
CA VAL A 126 13.55 -2.16 15.44
C VAL A 126 14.36 -1.93 14.16
N ALA A 127 13.82 -2.36 13.01
CA ALA A 127 14.38 -2.07 11.69
C ALA A 127 13.25 -1.64 10.77
N LEU A 128 13.54 -0.70 9.85
CA LEU A 128 12.54 -0.12 8.96
C LEU A 128 13.15 0.24 7.62
N GLN A 129 12.49 -0.18 6.56
CA GLN A 129 12.74 0.33 5.21
C GLN A 129 11.43 0.84 4.62
N ALA A 130 11.46 2.02 4.02
CA ALA A 130 10.32 2.62 3.34
C ALA A 130 10.75 3.11 1.97
N ILE A 131 10.07 2.65 0.92
CA ILE A 131 10.31 3.07 -0.45
C ILE A 131 9.03 3.63 -1.08
N ARG A 132 9.20 4.57 -2.00
CA ARG A 132 8.08 5.16 -2.77
C ARG A 132 7.84 4.37 -4.06
N VAL A 133 7.68 3.07 -3.90
CA VAL A 133 7.28 2.12 -4.93
C VAL A 133 6.11 1.33 -4.40
N GLY A 134 5.05 1.23 -5.18
CA GLY A 134 3.85 0.49 -4.81
C GLY A 134 3.07 0.00 -6.03
N SER A 135 1.86 -0.43 -5.80
CA SER A 135 1.00 -1.04 -6.81
C SER A 135 0.69 -0.12 -8.00
N PHE A 136 0.67 1.21 -7.81
CA PHE A 136 0.46 2.17 -8.89
C PHE A 136 1.69 2.33 -9.80
N ASP A 137 2.89 2.12 -9.26
CA ASP A 137 4.12 2.14 -10.05
C ASP A 137 4.18 0.91 -10.95
N ILE A 138 3.71 -0.24 -10.47
CA ILE A 138 3.51 -1.46 -11.26
C ILE A 138 2.54 -1.18 -12.42
N ASP A 139 1.39 -0.54 -12.17
CA ASP A 139 0.44 -0.16 -13.23
C ASP A 139 1.07 0.78 -14.26
N ALA A 140 1.86 1.76 -13.79
CA ALA A 140 2.56 2.70 -14.67
C ALA A 140 3.60 2.01 -15.56
N SER A 141 4.31 1.00 -15.04
CA SER A 141 5.27 0.20 -15.80
C SER A 141 4.57 -0.62 -16.88
N ILE A 142 3.42 -1.22 -16.59
CA ILE A 142 2.60 -1.91 -17.60
C ILE A 142 2.15 -0.93 -18.69
N GLN A 143 1.69 0.28 -18.32
CA GLN A 143 1.32 1.31 -19.31
C GLN A 143 2.51 1.71 -20.19
N ALA A 144 3.68 1.92 -19.58
CA ALA A 144 4.90 2.28 -20.31
C ALA A 144 5.36 1.17 -21.26
N PHE A 145 5.29 -0.08 -20.83
CA PHE A 145 5.60 -1.26 -21.63
C PHE A 145 4.69 -1.36 -22.85
N VAL A 146 3.38 -1.34 -22.64
CA VAL A 146 2.39 -1.46 -23.72
C VAL A 146 2.52 -0.32 -24.72
N ARG A 147 2.84 0.88 -24.23
CA ARG A 147 3.10 2.05 -25.10
C ARG A 147 4.35 1.86 -25.94
N ARG A 148 5.42 1.35 -25.36
CA ARG A 148 6.72 1.18 -26.04
C ARG A 148 6.70 0.04 -27.05
N GLU A 149 6.20 -1.12 -26.67
CA GLU A 149 6.28 -2.33 -27.48
C GLU A 149 5.17 -2.41 -28.52
N TYR A 150 3.97 -1.95 -28.21
CA TYR A 150 2.79 -2.11 -29.06
C TYR A 150 2.30 -0.81 -29.72
N GLY A 151 2.84 0.34 -29.29
CA GLY A 151 2.46 1.65 -29.82
C GLY A 151 1.01 2.04 -29.49
N ILE A 152 0.44 1.51 -28.42
CA ILE A 152 -0.91 1.85 -27.97
C ILE A 152 -0.90 2.53 -26.60
N ALA A 153 -1.83 3.45 -26.38
CA ALA A 153 -2.10 4.06 -25.10
C ALA A 153 -3.26 3.34 -24.41
N ILE A 154 -3.02 2.90 -23.16
CA ILE A 154 -4.04 2.35 -22.27
C ILE A 154 -4.21 3.23 -21.05
N GLY A 155 -5.39 3.19 -20.41
CA GLY A 155 -5.67 3.93 -19.18
C GLY A 155 -5.14 3.21 -17.93
N GLU A 156 -5.04 3.95 -16.80
CA GLU A 156 -4.62 3.41 -15.50
C GLU A 156 -5.46 2.19 -15.09
N ARG A 157 -6.76 2.27 -15.27
CA ARG A 157 -7.67 1.17 -14.95
C ARG A 157 -7.39 -0.09 -15.77
N THR A 158 -7.11 0.06 -17.07
CA THR A 158 -6.77 -1.08 -17.95
C THR A 158 -5.45 -1.72 -17.50
N ALA A 159 -4.46 -0.92 -17.10
CA ALA A 159 -3.20 -1.43 -16.57
C ALA A 159 -3.39 -2.21 -15.27
N GLU A 160 -4.21 -1.71 -14.34
CA GLU A 160 -4.56 -2.44 -13.14
C GLU A 160 -5.31 -3.75 -13.44
N GLU A 161 -6.25 -3.74 -14.37
CA GLU A 161 -6.96 -4.95 -14.82
C GLU A 161 -5.98 -5.99 -15.40
N ILE A 162 -4.98 -5.57 -16.18
CA ILE A 162 -3.90 -6.44 -16.70
C ILE A 162 -3.08 -7.01 -15.54
N LYS A 163 -2.62 -6.16 -14.61
CA LYS A 163 -1.87 -6.59 -13.42
C LYS A 163 -2.62 -7.65 -12.63
N ILE A 164 -3.90 -7.43 -12.35
CA ILE A 164 -4.73 -8.37 -11.57
C ILE A 164 -4.95 -9.68 -12.34
N THR A 165 -5.11 -9.61 -13.67
CA THR A 165 -5.48 -10.78 -14.47
C THR A 165 -4.28 -11.65 -14.81
N ILE A 166 -3.16 -11.07 -15.24
CA ILE A 166 -1.98 -11.83 -15.71
C ILE A 166 -0.65 -11.38 -15.09
N GLY A 167 -0.63 -10.31 -14.26
CA GLY A 167 0.58 -9.86 -13.58
C GLY A 167 1.05 -10.90 -12.56
N SER A 168 2.35 -11.12 -12.50
CA SER A 168 2.98 -12.01 -11.52
C SER A 168 4.43 -11.61 -11.26
N ALA A 169 4.87 -11.74 -10.01
CA ALA A 169 6.25 -11.50 -9.62
C ALA A 169 7.14 -12.75 -9.79
N TYR A 170 6.52 -13.88 -10.12
CA TYR A 170 7.17 -15.18 -10.24
C TYR A 170 6.51 -15.97 -11.39
N PRO A 171 7.25 -16.83 -12.13
CA PRO A 171 6.65 -17.69 -13.17
C PRO A 171 5.51 -18.54 -12.63
N THR A 172 4.40 -18.56 -13.36
CA THR A 172 3.20 -19.36 -13.03
C THR A 172 2.98 -20.43 -14.08
N GLU A 173 2.39 -21.56 -13.71
CA GLU A 173 2.12 -22.66 -14.64
C GLU A 173 1.01 -22.32 -15.65
N ASP A 174 0.05 -21.48 -15.26
CA ASP A 174 -1.08 -21.06 -16.08
C ASP A 174 -0.80 -19.74 -16.80
N GLU A 175 -0.24 -19.83 -18.02
CA GLU A 175 0.05 -18.65 -18.84
C GLU A 175 -1.09 -18.32 -19.81
N ILE A 176 -2.13 -17.70 -19.29
CA ILE A 176 -3.26 -17.24 -20.10
C ILE A 176 -2.93 -15.86 -20.71
N LYS A 177 -2.92 -15.77 -22.04
CA LYS A 177 -2.80 -14.50 -22.76
C LYS A 177 -4.10 -13.71 -22.71
N VAL A 178 -4.01 -12.38 -22.62
CA VAL A 178 -5.18 -11.49 -22.56
C VAL A 178 -5.21 -10.51 -23.73
N GLU A 179 -6.40 -10.23 -24.25
CA GLU A 179 -6.63 -9.16 -25.21
C GLU A 179 -6.71 -7.82 -24.49
N VAL A 180 -5.88 -6.87 -24.94
CA VAL A 180 -5.84 -5.50 -24.42
C VAL A 180 -6.21 -4.53 -25.53
N ARG A 181 -7.17 -3.66 -25.23
CA ARG A 181 -7.65 -2.63 -26.17
C ARG A 181 -7.14 -1.27 -25.72
N GLY A 182 -6.59 -0.54 -26.69
CA GLY A 182 -6.09 0.82 -26.47
C GLY A 182 -6.26 1.69 -27.71
N ARG A 183 -5.74 2.91 -27.62
CA ARG A 183 -5.69 3.84 -28.75
C ARG A 183 -4.31 3.76 -29.39
N ASP A 184 -4.28 3.40 -30.66
CA ASP A 184 -3.05 3.42 -31.47
C ASP A 184 -2.47 4.84 -31.50
N LEU A 185 -1.19 4.97 -31.21
CA LEU A 185 -0.52 6.28 -31.08
C LEU A 185 -0.24 6.95 -32.44
N MET A 186 -0.17 6.17 -33.52
CA MET A 186 0.09 6.68 -34.85
C MET A 186 -1.19 7.13 -35.54
N THR A 187 -2.23 6.31 -35.46
CA THR A 187 -3.49 6.55 -36.21
C THR A 187 -4.58 7.20 -35.36
N GLY A 188 -4.45 7.14 -34.03
CA GLY A 188 -5.50 7.59 -33.08
C GLY A 188 -6.69 6.63 -32.98
N LEU A 189 -6.73 5.55 -33.72
CA LEU A 189 -7.84 4.60 -33.80
C LEU A 189 -7.75 3.53 -32.67
N PRO A 190 -8.88 2.88 -32.35
CA PRO A 190 -8.86 1.71 -31.47
C PRO A 190 -8.02 0.58 -32.07
N LYS A 191 -7.18 -0.04 -31.25
CA LYS A 191 -6.34 -1.19 -31.61
C LYS A 191 -6.35 -2.21 -30.49
N THR A 192 -6.36 -3.49 -30.84
CA THR A 192 -6.27 -4.63 -29.91
C THR A 192 -4.91 -5.28 -30.05
N VAL A 193 -4.31 -5.63 -28.94
CA VAL A 193 -3.06 -6.41 -28.82
C VAL A 193 -3.25 -7.55 -27.88
N ILE A 194 -2.40 -8.56 -27.95
CA ILE A 194 -2.40 -9.72 -27.04
C ILE A 194 -1.15 -9.62 -26.17
N LEU A 195 -1.33 -9.67 -24.85
CA LEU A 195 -0.25 -9.69 -23.87
C LEU A 195 -0.13 -11.08 -23.22
N SER A 196 1.10 -11.51 -22.99
CA SER A 196 1.42 -12.70 -22.22
C SER A 196 1.78 -12.33 -20.76
N PRO A 197 1.64 -13.26 -19.80
CA PRO A 197 2.11 -13.09 -18.43
C PRO A 197 3.62 -12.82 -18.33
N GLU A 198 4.42 -13.43 -19.19
CA GLU A 198 5.86 -13.22 -19.26
C GLU A 198 6.21 -11.76 -19.58
N GLU A 199 5.58 -11.19 -20.61
CA GLU A 199 5.78 -9.79 -20.98
C GLU A 199 5.40 -8.82 -19.87
N VAL A 200 4.31 -9.12 -19.14
CA VAL A 200 3.89 -8.28 -18.00
C VAL A 200 4.85 -8.45 -16.83
N ARG A 201 5.36 -9.65 -16.56
CA ARG A 201 6.37 -9.91 -15.53
C ARG A 201 7.66 -9.14 -15.80
N ASP A 202 8.15 -9.18 -17.04
CA ASP A 202 9.32 -8.41 -17.44
C ASP A 202 9.10 -6.90 -17.33
N ALA A 203 7.90 -6.43 -17.67
CA ALA A 203 7.54 -5.02 -17.56
C ALA A 203 7.57 -4.47 -16.13
N ILE A 204 7.31 -5.32 -15.13
CA ILE A 204 7.21 -4.91 -13.72
C ILE A 204 8.43 -5.33 -12.88
N GLU A 205 9.43 -5.97 -13.48
CA GLU A 205 10.58 -6.53 -12.75
C GLU A 205 11.35 -5.46 -11.95
N GLU A 206 11.50 -4.25 -12.48
CA GLU A 206 12.16 -3.15 -11.78
C GLU A 206 11.47 -2.81 -10.45
N GLN A 207 10.12 -2.74 -10.45
CA GLN A 207 9.33 -2.43 -9.26
C GLN A 207 9.33 -3.59 -8.27
N VAL A 208 9.20 -4.81 -8.76
CA VAL A 208 9.27 -6.02 -7.93
C VAL A 208 10.66 -6.14 -7.30
N GLY A 209 11.73 -5.95 -8.08
CA GLY A 209 13.11 -5.95 -7.59
C GLY A 209 13.34 -4.91 -6.50
N ALA A 210 12.81 -3.68 -6.66
CA ALA A 210 12.92 -2.64 -5.63
C ALA A 210 12.22 -3.02 -4.32
N ILE A 211 11.07 -3.70 -4.41
CA ILE A 211 10.35 -4.23 -3.23
C ILE A 211 11.21 -5.30 -2.54
N VAL A 212 11.74 -6.27 -3.29
CA VAL A 212 12.62 -7.32 -2.77
C VAL A 212 13.85 -6.73 -2.10
N ASP A 213 14.53 -5.79 -2.74
CA ASP A 213 15.70 -5.10 -2.20
C ASP A 213 15.40 -4.39 -0.87
N SER A 214 14.21 -3.80 -0.73
CA SER A 214 13.80 -3.15 0.53
C SER A 214 13.63 -4.15 1.66
N VAL A 215 13.11 -5.34 1.36
CA VAL A 215 12.97 -6.44 2.32
C VAL A 215 14.35 -6.95 2.76
N ILE A 216 15.26 -7.21 1.82
CA ILE A 216 16.62 -7.67 2.10
C ILE A 216 17.38 -6.63 2.95
N LYS A 217 17.25 -5.34 2.63
CA LYS A 217 17.88 -4.27 3.42
C LYS A 217 17.34 -4.22 4.85
N CYS A 218 16.03 -4.33 5.03
CA CYS A 218 15.43 -4.34 6.36
C CYS A 218 15.91 -5.54 7.20
N LEU A 219 16.02 -6.72 6.58
CA LEU A 219 16.61 -7.92 7.22
C LEU A 219 18.05 -7.70 7.63
N GLY A 220 18.85 -7.05 6.78
CA GLY A 220 20.25 -6.74 7.06
C GLY A 220 20.48 -5.73 8.19
N GLU A 221 19.47 -4.89 8.48
CA GLU A 221 19.50 -3.92 9.58
C GLU A 221 18.92 -4.48 10.89
N ALA A 222 18.23 -5.62 10.84
CA ALA A 222 17.68 -6.25 12.02
C ALA A 222 18.77 -6.84 12.91
N PRO A 223 18.67 -6.73 14.26
CA PRO A 223 19.54 -7.45 15.17
C PRO A 223 19.55 -8.95 14.90
N PRO A 224 20.73 -9.64 15.04
CA PRO A 224 20.85 -11.06 14.73
C PRO A 224 19.86 -11.97 15.46
N GLU A 225 19.53 -11.66 16.72
CA GLU A 225 18.58 -12.40 17.52
C GLU A 225 17.18 -12.35 16.95
N LEU A 226 16.75 -11.17 16.51
CA LEU A 226 15.43 -10.99 15.88
C LEU A 226 15.40 -11.58 14.46
N ALA A 227 16.51 -11.47 13.70
CA ALA A 227 16.62 -12.09 12.39
C ALA A 227 16.52 -13.62 12.47
N GLN A 228 17.02 -14.24 13.55
CA GLN A 228 16.88 -15.67 13.80
C GLN A 228 15.41 -16.06 14.03
N ASP A 229 14.63 -15.23 14.73
CA ASP A 229 13.21 -15.50 14.96
C ASP A 229 12.44 -15.55 13.66
N LEU A 230 12.80 -14.70 12.68
CA LEU A 230 12.10 -14.62 11.38
C LEU A 230 12.20 -15.90 10.55
N ILE A 231 13.22 -16.75 10.79
CA ILE A 231 13.33 -18.06 10.12
C ILE A 231 12.12 -18.94 10.47
N SER A 232 11.60 -18.82 11.70
CA SER A 232 10.47 -19.59 12.18
C SER A 232 9.13 -18.84 12.11
N GLN A 233 9.14 -17.53 12.36
CA GLN A 233 7.94 -16.68 12.34
C GLN A 233 7.52 -16.33 10.90
N GLY A 234 8.48 -16.21 9.99
CA GLY A 234 8.25 -15.79 8.61
C GLY A 234 8.07 -14.29 8.43
N ILE A 235 7.86 -13.92 7.18
CA ILE A 235 7.52 -12.56 6.73
C ILE A 235 6.02 -12.50 6.50
N HIS A 236 5.35 -11.49 7.07
CA HIS A 236 3.92 -11.29 6.89
C HIS A 236 3.68 -10.22 5.82
N LEU A 237 3.08 -10.63 4.70
CA LEU A 237 2.81 -9.78 3.54
C LEU A 237 1.40 -9.21 3.62
N VAL A 238 1.29 -7.89 3.54
CA VAL A 238 0.03 -7.13 3.59
C VAL A 238 -0.03 -6.07 2.48
N GLY A 239 -1.14 -5.33 2.44
CA GLY A 239 -1.39 -4.31 1.42
C GLY A 239 -1.94 -4.89 0.12
N GLY A 240 -2.51 -4.00 -0.71
CA GLY A 240 -3.10 -4.41 -1.99
C GLY A 240 -2.08 -4.91 -3.01
N GLY A 241 -0.85 -4.39 -2.97
CA GLY A 241 0.26 -4.86 -3.80
C GLY A 241 0.77 -6.24 -3.38
N GLY A 242 0.60 -6.62 -2.10
CA GLY A 242 0.91 -7.96 -1.60
C GLY A 242 0.09 -9.07 -2.27
N LEU A 243 -1.04 -8.72 -2.90
CA LEU A 243 -1.86 -9.64 -3.69
C LEU A 243 -1.29 -9.93 -5.10
N LEU A 244 -0.18 -9.29 -5.50
CA LEU A 244 0.47 -9.61 -6.77
C LEU A 244 0.90 -11.08 -6.76
N ARG A 245 0.42 -11.84 -7.75
CA ARG A 245 0.67 -13.29 -7.81
C ARG A 245 2.17 -13.59 -7.78
N GLY A 246 2.55 -14.55 -6.93
CA GLY A 246 3.92 -15.02 -6.81
C GLY A 246 4.89 -14.05 -6.13
N LEU A 247 4.43 -12.92 -5.57
CA LEU A 247 5.29 -12.03 -4.79
C LEU A 247 5.78 -12.71 -3.51
N ASP A 248 4.93 -13.49 -2.87
CA ASP A 248 5.25 -14.35 -1.74
C ASP A 248 6.36 -15.35 -2.07
N ARG A 249 6.26 -16.03 -3.21
CA ARG A 249 7.29 -16.98 -3.69
C ARG A 249 8.60 -16.27 -4.03
N ARG A 250 8.52 -15.12 -4.71
CA ARG A 250 9.70 -14.33 -5.06
C ARG A 250 10.45 -13.89 -3.80
N LEU A 251 9.75 -13.36 -2.81
CA LEU A 251 10.33 -12.97 -1.53
C LEU A 251 10.93 -14.17 -0.79
N GLN A 252 10.23 -15.31 -0.76
CA GLN A 252 10.73 -16.52 -0.11
C GLN A 252 11.99 -17.06 -0.77
N GLU A 253 12.10 -17.04 -2.09
CA GLU A 253 13.32 -17.49 -2.78
C GLU A 253 14.52 -16.57 -2.52
N GLU A 254 14.31 -15.25 -2.55
CA GLU A 254 15.38 -14.27 -2.38
C GLU A 254 15.86 -14.15 -0.92
N THR A 255 14.98 -14.44 0.06
CA THR A 255 15.30 -14.30 1.48
C THR A 255 15.56 -15.61 2.20
N ALA A 256 15.15 -16.73 1.62
CA ALA A 256 15.10 -18.06 2.26
C ALA A 256 14.26 -18.09 3.56
N ILE A 257 13.34 -17.12 3.74
CA ILE A 257 12.41 -17.01 4.89
C ILE A 257 11.00 -17.31 4.41
N PRO A 258 10.18 -18.11 5.15
CA PRO A 258 8.78 -18.32 4.80
C PRO A 258 8.02 -17.01 4.68
N VAL A 259 7.13 -16.88 3.69
CA VAL A 259 6.31 -15.67 3.48
C VAL A 259 4.83 -16.04 3.57
N HIS A 260 4.10 -15.31 4.40
CA HIS A 260 2.69 -15.54 4.68
C HIS A 260 1.87 -14.34 4.24
N LEU A 261 1.02 -14.51 3.23
CA LEU A 261 0.00 -13.52 2.93
C LEU A 261 -1.05 -13.56 4.04
N VAL A 262 -1.30 -12.43 4.70
CA VAL A 262 -2.29 -12.37 5.79
C VAL A 262 -3.72 -12.45 5.25
N ASP A 263 -4.65 -12.84 6.09
CA ASP A 263 -6.08 -12.73 5.78
C ASP A 263 -6.45 -11.24 5.65
N ALA A 264 -7.27 -10.89 4.66
CA ALA A 264 -7.70 -9.52 4.38
C ALA A 264 -6.54 -8.48 4.28
N PRO A 265 -5.56 -8.67 3.39
CA PRO A 265 -4.35 -7.85 3.32
C PRO A 265 -4.64 -6.37 2.98
N LEU A 266 -5.71 -6.08 2.22
CA LEU A 266 -6.16 -4.72 1.89
C LEU A 266 -6.68 -3.95 3.11
N GLU A 267 -7.33 -4.63 4.03
CA GLU A 267 -7.98 -4.07 5.21
C GLU A 267 -7.09 -4.13 6.46
N CYS A 268 -5.96 -4.80 6.39
CA CYS A 268 -5.11 -5.12 7.54
C CYS A 268 -4.72 -3.87 8.34
N VAL A 269 -4.26 -2.81 7.69
CA VAL A 269 -3.87 -1.54 8.32
C VAL A 269 -5.07 -0.89 9.03
N VAL A 270 -6.24 -0.83 8.40
CA VAL A 270 -7.42 -0.19 9.02
C VAL A 270 -8.00 -1.04 10.14
N LEU A 271 -7.92 -2.37 10.05
CA LEU A 271 -8.31 -3.27 11.14
C LEU A 271 -7.40 -3.07 12.35
N GLY A 272 -6.10 -2.90 12.14
CA GLY A 272 -5.15 -2.57 13.20
C GLY A 272 -5.45 -1.23 13.86
N ALA A 273 -5.73 -0.19 13.07
CA ALA A 273 -6.17 1.10 13.61
C ALA A 273 -7.45 0.97 14.44
N GLY A 274 -8.41 0.14 14.00
CA GLY A 274 -9.63 -0.16 14.75
C GLY A 274 -9.32 -0.79 16.11
N ARG A 275 -8.49 -1.83 16.15
CA ARG A 275 -8.03 -2.46 17.40
C ARG A 275 -7.31 -1.48 18.34
N CYS A 276 -6.50 -0.56 17.77
CA CYS A 276 -5.87 0.50 18.56
C CYS A 276 -6.88 1.44 19.21
N LEU A 277 -7.98 1.76 18.54
CA LEU A 277 -9.04 2.60 19.12
C LEU A 277 -9.86 1.85 20.18
N GLU A 278 -10.12 0.55 20.00
CA GLU A 278 -10.82 -0.31 20.98
C GLU A 278 -9.98 -0.50 22.25
N ALA A 279 -8.67 -0.67 22.12
CA ALA A 279 -7.72 -0.86 23.22
C ALA A 279 -6.84 0.39 23.46
N PHE A 280 -7.43 1.60 23.33
CA PHE A 280 -6.70 2.86 23.27
C PHE A 280 -5.67 3.04 24.40
N GLU A 281 -6.06 2.83 25.64
CA GLU A 281 -5.20 3.09 26.81
C GLU A 281 -3.96 2.19 26.83
N SER A 282 -4.06 0.96 26.33
CA SER A 282 -2.94 0.02 26.30
C SER A 282 -2.05 0.21 25.08
N LEU A 283 -2.61 0.67 23.94
CA LEU A 283 -1.89 0.77 22.68
C LEU A 283 -1.44 2.19 22.32
N LYS A 284 -1.88 3.22 23.08
CA LYS A 284 -1.51 4.63 22.80
C LYS A 284 0.00 4.90 22.86
N VAL A 285 0.77 4.06 23.55
CA VAL A 285 2.24 4.15 23.60
C VAL A 285 2.88 3.94 22.23
N MET A 286 2.20 3.24 21.32
CA MET A 286 2.65 2.98 19.95
C MET A 286 2.31 4.11 18.98
N PHE A 287 1.59 5.15 19.43
CA PHE A 287 1.22 6.28 18.59
C PHE A 287 2.39 7.26 18.47
N MET A 288 2.54 7.83 17.30
CA MET A 288 3.59 8.80 17.04
C MET A 288 3.47 10.01 17.99
N GLY A 289 4.51 10.29 18.74
CA GLY A 289 4.57 11.42 19.67
C GLY A 289 4.24 11.10 21.14
N ASN A 290 3.77 9.91 21.47
CA ASN A 290 3.45 9.53 22.86
C ASN A 290 4.56 8.71 23.55
N GLY A 291 5.62 8.36 22.85
CA GLY A 291 6.69 7.45 23.33
C GLY A 291 8.08 8.07 23.40
N ARG A 292 8.20 9.42 23.45
CA ARG A 292 9.51 10.08 23.63
C ARG A 292 9.47 11.06 24.79
#